data_509709ca77560cbf628d86ce011e39e6
#
_entry.id   509709ca77560cbf628d86ce011e39e6
#
_cell.length_a   1.000
_cell.length_b   1.000
_cell.length_c   1.000
_cell.angle_alpha   90.00
_cell.angle_beta   90.00
_cell.angle_gamma   90.00
#
_symmetry.space_group_name_H-M   'P 1'
#
loop_
_entity.id
_entity.type
_entity.pdbx_description
1 polymer ?
#
loop_
_entity_poly.entity_id
_entity_poly.type
_entity_poly.pdbx_seq_one_letter_code
_entity_poly.pdbx_strand_id
1 'polypeptide(L)'
;MNRTLISKYPPSLVFLFLVICIMVSFCSCSRNKKYTGWAVTGGGKENLRYSSLKQIDTGNVSKLEIAWIYHSENNDSTAFGVMECNPIIIDSTLYGVSPKLKLFAINAATGKEKWQFDPADSLSNKTWHRKSVNMNRGVAYWAGGSDKRIIYTVGPVVFEVNALTGKLITSFGKDGGIDLTTGLDRDPKQLFVAPTSPVMIYKNLFFVSGLVGENTPGHIRAFDTKTGRQRWIFHIMPYPGEPGYESWDDTTAYKRM
;
A
#
# COMPACT_ATOMS: atom_id res chain seq x y z
N MET A 1 -34.15 55.88 22.46
CA MET A 1 -34.33 55.29 23.79
C MET A 1 -33.61 53.95 23.84
N ASN A 2 -32.78 53.78 24.81
CA ASN A 2 -31.96 52.65 25.24
C ASN A 2 -30.60 52.42 24.58
N ARG A 3 -29.72 53.31 24.85
CA ARG A 3 -28.27 53.05 25.00
C ARG A 3 -28.02 52.85 26.50
N THR A 4 -27.93 51.60 27.00
CA THR A 4 -27.33 51.33 28.32
C THR A 4 -27.45 49.85 28.72
N LEU A 5 -26.72 48.99 27.99
CA LEU A 5 -26.52 47.64 28.52
C LEU A 5 -25.05 47.19 28.59
N ILE A 6 -24.11 48.02 28.04
CA ILE A 6 -22.67 47.69 28.04
C ILE A 6 -21.91 48.25 29.24
N SER A 7 -22.55 49.08 30.07
CA SER A 7 -21.91 49.79 31.20
C SER A 7 -21.88 49.03 32.51
N LYS A 8 -22.34 47.81 32.60
CA LYS A 8 -22.39 47.05 33.87
C LYS A 8 -21.18 46.16 34.13
N TYR A 9 -20.29 45.99 33.19
CA TYR A 9 -19.14 45.11 33.38
C TYR A 9 -17.83 45.89 33.22
N PRO A 10 -16.82 45.62 34.08
CA PRO A 10 -15.53 46.31 33.98
C PRO A 10 -14.90 45.94 32.61
N PRO A 11 -14.19 46.93 31.98
CA PRO A 11 -13.62 46.73 30.62
C PRO A 11 -12.68 45.50 30.52
N SER A 12 -12.06 45.12 31.65
CA SER A 12 -11.25 43.92 31.74
C SER A 12 -12.07 42.61 31.53
N LEU A 13 -13.30 42.56 31.97
CA LEU A 13 -14.19 41.39 31.82
C LEU A 13 -14.71 41.27 30.36
N VAL A 14 -14.98 42.42 29.72
CA VAL A 14 -15.39 42.45 28.29
C VAL A 14 -14.22 42.05 27.42
N PHE A 15 -13.01 42.51 27.73
CA PHE A 15 -11.79 42.12 27.01
C PHE A 15 -11.49 40.61 27.15
N LEU A 16 -11.62 40.07 28.38
CA LEU A 16 -11.45 38.64 28.63
C LEU A 16 -12.46 37.81 27.85
N PHE A 17 -13.72 38.24 27.82
CA PHE A 17 -14.78 37.54 27.07
C PHE A 17 -14.53 37.57 25.55
N LEU A 18 -14.04 38.70 25.03
CA LEU A 18 -13.63 38.83 23.61
C LEU A 18 -12.46 37.91 23.27
N VAL A 19 -11.45 37.83 24.14
CA VAL A 19 -10.29 36.95 23.96
C VAL A 19 -10.73 35.46 24.00
N ILE A 20 -11.63 35.09 24.90
CA ILE A 20 -12.20 33.74 24.97
C ILE A 20 -13.01 33.41 23.72
N CYS A 21 -13.84 34.32 23.22
CA CYS A 21 -14.58 34.14 21.98
C CYS A 21 -13.66 33.98 20.77
N ILE A 22 -12.56 34.74 20.71
CA ILE A 22 -11.55 34.61 19.66
C ILE A 22 -10.83 33.25 19.78
N MET A 23 -10.44 32.81 20.98
CA MET A 23 -9.82 31.50 21.18
C MET A 23 -10.75 30.35 20.82
N VAL A 24 -12.03 30.44 21.17
CA VAL A 24 -13.04 29.43 20.79
C VAL A 24 -13.29 29.40 19.27
N SER A 25 -13.17 30.57 18.59
CA SER A 25 -13.28 30.64 17.12
C SER A 25 -12.08 29.99 16.42
N PHE A 26 -10.91 29.92 17.03
CA PHE A 26 -9.75 29.18 16.53
C PHE A 26 -9.79 27.68 16.85
N CYS A 27 -10.64 27.24 17.79
CA CYS A 27 -11.01 25.84 17.94
C CYS A 27 -11.96 25.37 16.80
N SER A 28 -11.71 25.87 15.58
CA SER A 28 -12.41 25.44 14.39
C SER A 28 -12.14 23.97 14.20
N CYS A 29 -13.14 23.18 14.43
CA CYS A 29 -13.26 21.78 14.17
C CYS A 29 -12.47 21.41 12.92
N SER A 30 -11.33 20.79 13.05
CA SER A 30 -10.74 19.99 12.00
C SER A 30 -11.80 18.94 11.67
N ARG A 31 -12.66 19.25 10.69
CA ARG A 31 -13.57 18.25 10.11
C ARG A 31 -12.68 17.10 9.69
N ASN A 32 -12.68 16.04 10.47
CA ASN A 32 -12.08 14.79 10.09
C ASN A 32 -12.69 14.43 8.73
N LYS A 33 -11.93 14.67 7.66
CA LYS A 33 -12.35 14.32 6.28
C LYS A 33 -12.22 12.81 6.14
N LYS A 34 -13.06 12.08 6.87
CA LYS A 34 -13.12 10.63 6.84
C LYS A 34 -13.55 10.19 5.45
N TYR A 35 -12.85 9.23 4.87
CA TYR A 35 -13.15 8.64 3.55
C TYR A 35 -13.04 9.60 2.34
N THR A 36 -12.18 10.61 2.39
CA THR A 36 -11.91 11.50 1.24
C THR A 36 -10.63 11.13 0.48
N GLY A 37 -9.79 10.27 1.05
CA GLY A 37 -8.56 9.78 0.45
C GLY A 37 -8.67 8.36 -0.09
N TRP A 38 -7.67 7.96 -0.87
CA TRP A 38 -7.54 6.61 -1.43
C TRP A 38 -6.11 6.09 -1.24
N ALA A 39 -5.59 6.22 -0.01
CA ALA A 39 -4.18 5.94 0.31
C ALA A 39 -3.85 4.45 0.46
N VAL A 40 -4.85 3.61 0.49
CA VAL A 40 -4.74 2.14 0.52
C VAL A 40 -5.78 1.53 -0.40
N THR A 41 -5.49 0.34 -0.89
CA THR A 41 -6.45 -0.45 -1.67
C THR A 41 -7.77 -0.57 -0.90
N GLY A 42 -8.88 -0.28 -1.59
CA GLY A 42 -10.20 -0.25 -0.96
C GLY A 42 -10.55 1.03 -0.21
N GLY A 43 -9.72 2.09 -0.33
CA GLY A 43 -9.99 3.45 0.16
C GLY A 43 -9.55 3.69 1.59
N GLY A 44 -9.56 2.69 2.45
CA GLY A 44 -9.17 2.77 3.86
C GLY A 44 -8.87 1.40 4.44
N LYS A 45 -8.37 1.35 5.68
CA LYS A 45 -8.04 0.10 6.38
C LYS A 45 -9.27 -0.80 6.58
N GLU A 46 -10.44 -0.20 6.61
CA GLU A 46 -11.73 -0.89 6.73
C GLU A 46 -12.16 -1.56 5.40
N ASN A 47 -11.46 -1.30 4.30
CA ASN A 47 -11.74 -1.82 2.95
C ASN A 47 -13.20 -1.60 2.49
N LEU A 48 -13.79 -0.46 2.85
CA LEU A 48 -15.20 -0.17 2.57
C LEU A 48 -15.48 0.15 1.11
N ARG A 49 -14.44 0.47 0.32
CA ARG A 49 -14.56 0.92 -1.08
C ARG A 49 -15.54 2.09 -1.25
N TYR A 50 -15.58 2.96 -0.23
CA TYR A 50 -16.46 4.09 -0.12
C TYR A 50 -15.68 5.39 -0.09
N SER A 51 -16.20 6.41 -0.78
CA SER A 51 -15.72 7.80 -0.68
C SER A 51 -16.87 8.70 -0.19
N SER A 52 -16.54 9.61 0.72
CA SER A 52 -17.46 10.65 1.18
C SER A 52 -17.47 11.90 0.30
N LEU A 53 -16.72 11.89 -0.81
CA LEU A 53 -16.71 12.96 -1.80
C LEU A 53 -18.11 13.05 -2.46
N LYS A 54 -18.56 14.29 -2.71
CA LYS A 54 -19.90 14.58 -3.23
C LYS A 54 -19.89 15.38 -4.54
N GLN A 55 -18.73 15.47 -5.20
CA GLN A 55 -18.60 16.19 -6.47
C GLN A 55 -19.34 15.51 -7.62
N ILE A 56 -19.51 14.18 -7.52
CA ILE A 56 -20.28 13.38 -8.49
C ILE A 56 -21.54 12.91 -7.78
N ASP A 57 -22.69 13.19 -8.39
CA ASP A 57 -24.02 12.79 -7.90
C ASP A 57 -24.94 12.42 -9.06
N THR A 58 -26.18 12.09 -8.76
CA THR A 58 -27.18 11.69 -9.77
C THR A 58 -27.54 12.79 -10.77
N GLY A 59 -27.29 14.07 -10.43
CA GLY A 59 -27.57 15.22 -11.30
C GLY A 59 -26.46 15.49 -12.31
N ASN A 60 -25.26 14.99 -12.08
CA ASN A 60 -24.11 15.28 -12.95
C ASN A 60 -23.36 14.06 -13.49
N VAL A 61 -23.62 12.86 -12.99
CA VAL A 61 -22.93 11.63 -13.41
C VAL A 61 -23.03 11.36 -14.91
N SER A 62 -24.16 11.70 -15.54
CA SER A 62 -24.36 11.55 -16.99
C SER A 62 -23.56 12.55 -17.84
N LYS A 63 -22.96 13.57 -17.22
CA LYS A 63 -22.15 14.60 -17.87
C LYS A 63 -20.65 14.38 -17.69
N LEU A 64 -20.25 13.25 -17.13
CA LEU A 64 -18.84 12.90 -16.97
C LEU A 64 -18.18 12.70 -18.34
N GLU A 65 -17.01 13.31 -18.51
CA GLU A 65 -16.16 13.16 -19.68
C GLU A 65 -14.80 12.60 -19.25
N ILE A 66 -14.09 11.98 -20.22
CA ILE A 66 -12.74 11.46 -20.00
C ILE A 66 -11.80 12.66 -19.81
N ALA A 67 -11.25 12.83 -18.60
CA ALA A 67 -10.30 13.89 -18.30
C ALA A 67 -8.91 13.63 -18.90
N TRP A 68 -8.47 12.35 -18.88
CA TRP A 68 -7.21 11.90 -19.45
C TRP A 68 -7.19 10.38 -19.61
N ILE A 69 -6.29 9.90 -20.46
CA ILE A 69 -5.98 8.47 -20.64
C ILE A 69 -4.47 8.31 -20.45
N TYR A 70 -4.07 7.30 -19.67
CA TYR A 70 -2.68 6.92 -19.50
C TYR A 70 -2.44 5.54 -20.10
N HIS A 71 -1.47 5.45 -21.03
CA HIS A 71 -1.04 4.20 -21.64
C HIS A 71 0.17 3.66 -20.88
N SER A 72 -0.06 2.66 -20.04
CA SER A 72 0.96 2.09 -19.14
C SER A 72 2.01 1.23 -19.87
N GLU A 73 1.72 0.83 -21.10
CA GLU A 73 2.60 0.04 -21.99
C GLU A 73 2.70 0.74 -23.34
N ASN A 74 3.92 0.92 -23.83
CA ASN A 74 4.15 1.54 -25.13
C ASN A 74 3.70 0.60 -26.25
N ASN A 75 2.45 0.71 -26.70
CA ASN A 75 1.86 0.10 -27.90
C ASN A 75 2.25 -1.37 -28.19
N ASP A 76 2.61 -2.15 -27.18
CA ASP A 76 2.95 -3.55 -27.36
C ASP A 76 1.67 -4.40 -27.29
N SER A 77 1.07 -4.60 -28.48
CA SER A 77 -0.11 -5.45 -28.66
C SER A 77 0.12 -6.93 -28.32
N THR A 78 1.38 -7.33 -28.07
CA THR A 78 1.74 -8.71 -27.69
C THR A 78 1.72 -8.93 -26.19
N ALA A 79 1.47 -7.91 -25.38
CA ALA A 79 1.35 -8.02 -23.94
C ALA A 79 0.05 -8.72 -23.56
N PHE A 80 0.07 -10.04 -23.51
CA PHE A 80 -0.95 -10.82 -22.82
C PHE A 80 -0.85 -10.57 -21.31
N GLY A 81 -1.62 -9.64 -20.79
CA GLY A 81 -1.65 -9.35 -19.36
C GLY A 81 -2.97 -8.71 -18.99
N VAL A 82 -3.52 -9.13 -17.87
CA VAL A 82 -4.70 -8.50 -17.27
C VAL A 82 -4.22 -7.44 -16.28
N MET A 83 -4.73 -6.22 -16.39
CA MET A 83 -4.48 -5.18 -15.39
C MET A 83 -5.48 -5.35 -14.24
N GLU A 84 -5.06 -5.98 -13.15
CA GLU A 84 -5.88 -6.16 -11.94
C GLU A 84 -5.56 -5.15 -10.84
N CYS A 85 -4.62 -4.24 -11.09
CA CYS A 85 -4.13 -3.29 -10.11
C CYS A 85 -5.25 -2.35 -9.65
N ASN A 86 -5.46 -2.28 -8.34
CA ASN A 86 -6.24 -1.23 -7.70
C ASN A 86 -5.27 -0.11 -7.29
N PRO A 87 -5.24 1.02 -8.00
CA PRO A 87 -4.30 2.09 -7.73
C PRO A 87 -4.58 2.77 -6.39
N ILE A 88 -3.56 3.41 -5.82
CA ILE A 88 -3.69 4.27 -4.65
C ILE A 88 -3.33 5.71 -5.01
N ILE A 89 -3.85 6.67 -4.25
CA ILE A 89 -3.61 8.10 -4.47
C ILE A 89 -3.06 8.71 -3.19
N ILE A 90 -1.84 9.26 -3.29
CA ILE A 90 -1.13 9.95 -2.20
C ILE A 90 -0.69 11.32 -2.72
N ASP A 91 -1.04 12.39 -2.03
CA ASP A 91 -0.62 13.74 -2.36
C ASP A 91 -0.76 14.08 -3.86
N SER A 92 -1.94 13.82 -4.44
CA SER A 92 -2.26 13.99 -5.87
C SER A 92 -1.39 13.16 -6.83
N THR A 93 -0.72 12.13 -6.35
CA THR A 93 -0.02 11.14 -7.16
C THR A 93 -0.75 9.83 -7.14
N LEU A 94 -1.10 9.32 -8.30
CA LEU A 94 -1.66 7.98 -8.46
C LEU A 94 -0.51 6.99 -8.73
N TYR A 95 -0.48 5.92 -7.96
CA TYR A 95 0.47 4.81 -8.12
C TYR A 95 -0.28 3.57 -8.55
N GLY A 96 0.23 2.90 -9.57
CA GLY A 96 -0.34 1.68 -10.11
C GLY A 96 0.71 0.79 -10.74
N VAL A 97 0.29 -0.43 -11.13
CA VAL A 97 1.14 -1.43 -11.76
C VAL A 97 0.53 -1.82 -13.10
N SER A 98 1.35 -1.83 -14.14
CA SER A 98 0.97 -2.22 -15.50
C SER A 98 0.80 -3.74 -15.66
N PRO A 99 0.22 -4.23 -16.77
CA PRO A 99 0.17 -5.67 -17.07
C PRO A 99 1.54 -6.36 -17.12
N LYS A 100 2.61 -5.63 -17.45
CA LYS A 100 4.00 -6.12 -17.42
C LYS A 100 4.68 -5.93 -16.06
N LEU A 101 3.91 -5.63 -15.02
CA LEU A 101 4.37 -5.41 -13.64
C LEU A 101 5.29 -4.19 -13.47
N LYS A 102 5.30 -3.24 -14.41
CA LYS A 102 5.96 -1.95 -14.22
C LYS A 102 5.17 -1.12 -13.24
N LEU A 103 5.88 -0.57 -12.25
CA LEU A 103 5.30 0.38 -11.31
C LEU A 103 5.35 1.78 -11.92
N PHE A 104 4.24 2.51 -11.90
CA PHE A 104 4.18 3.88 -12.41
C PHE A 104 3.58 4.84 -11.38
N ALA A 105 4.00 6.09 -11.48
CA ALA A 105 3.41 7.22 -10.76
C ALA A 105 3.00 8.31 -11.75
N ILE A 106 1.76 8.75 -11.66
CA ILE A 106 1.20 9.80 -12.50
C ILE A 106 0.55 10.91 -11.65
N ASN A 107 0.47 12.10 -12.19
CA ASN A 107 -0.35 13.14 -11.59
C ASN A 107 -1.82 12.76 -11.74
N ALA A 108 -2.52 12.58 -10.62
CA ALA A 108 -3.90 12.10 -10.61
C ALA A 108 -4.90 13.06 -11.29
N ALA A 109 -4.57 14.37 -11.37
CA ALA A 109 -5.45 15.36 -12.01
C ALA A 109 -5.24 15.45 -13.52
N THR A 110 -4.02 15.19 -14.02
CA THR A 110 -3.66 15.44 -15.43
C THR A 110 -3.29 14.19 -16.21
N GLY A 111 -3.13 13.03 -15.57
CA GLY A 111 -2.64 11.81 -16.19
C GLY A 111 -1.15 11.85 -16.59
N LYS A 112 -0.44 12.98 -16.35
CA LYS A 112 0.97 13.11 -16.74
C LYS A 112 1.84 12.19 -15.89
N GLU A 113 2.66 11.35 -16.55
CA GLU A 113 3.64 10.51 -15.89
C GLU A 113 4.67 11.34 -15.14
N LYS A 114 4.98 10.92 -13.91
CA LYS A 114 6.05 11.45 -13.08
C LYS A 114 7.28 10.58 -13.17
N TRP A 115 7.10 9.28 -13.11
CA TRP A 115 8.15 8.28 -13.26
C TRP A 115 7.55 6.89 -13.47
N GLN A 116 8.37 5.98 -14.02
CA GLN A 116 8.10 4.56 -14.14
C GLN A 116 9.33 3.77 -13.63
N PHE A 117 9.09 2.64 -13.01
CA PHE A 117 10.09 1.66 -12.59
C PHE A 117 9.82 0.33 -13.28
N ASP A 118 10.78 -0.16 -14.04
CA ASP A 118 10.72 -1.48 -14.68
C ASP A 118 11.45 -2.52 -13.82
N PRO A 119 10.75 -3.49 -13.23
CA PRO A 119 11.39 -4.51 -12.41
C PRO A 119 12.30 -5.44 -13.23
N ALA A 120 12.11 -5.54 -14.56
CA ALA A 120 12.92 -6.36 -15.43
C ALA A 120 14.40 -5.94 -15.41
N ASP A 121 14.67 -4.62 -15.33
CA ASP A 121 16.03 -4.09 -15.21
C ASP A 121 16.72 -4.55 -13.92
N SER A 122 15.96 -4.68 -12.86
CA SER A 122 16.46 -5.14 -11.55
C SER A 122 16.55 -6.67 -11.46
N LEU A 123 15.75 -7.39 -12.23
CA LEU A 123 15.69 -8.86 -12.23
C LEU A 123 16.72 -9.50 -13.17
N SER A 124 17.13 -8.80 -14.24
CA SER A 124 18.02 -9.33 -15.28
C SER A 124 19.38 -9.78 -14.76
N ASN A 125 19.89 -9.13 -13.71
CA ASN A 125 21.23 -9.36 -13.15
C ASN A 125 21.23 -10.24 -11.88
N LYS A 126 20.08 -10.83 -11.51
CA LYS A 126 19.94 -11.54 -10.23
C LYS A 126 19.37 -12.94 -10.44
N THR A 127 19.90 -13.89 -9.69
CA THR A 127 19.43 -15.28 -9.61
C THR A 127 18.11 -15.42 -8.85
N TRP A 128 17.14 -14.53 -9.16
CA TRP A 128 15.83 -14.58 -8.54
C TRP A 128 14.99 -15.61 -9.29
N HIS A 129 14.47 -16.61 -8.58
CA HIS A 129 13.73 -17.70 -9.19
C HIS A 129 12.41 -17.21 -9.77
N ARG A 130 12.30 -17.21 -11.10
CA ARG A 130 11.18 -16.63 -11.86
C ARG A 130 10.08 -17.62 -12.18
N LYS A 131 9.54 -18.34 -11.23
CA LYS A 131 8.21 -18.91 -11.45
C LYS A 131 7.20 -17.87 -10.95
N SER A 132 6.65 -17.05 -11.85
CA SER A 132 5.74 -15.96 -11.45
C SER A 132 4.50 -15.93 -12.31
N VAL A 133 3.40 -15.55 -11.70
CA VAL A 133 2.22 -15.05 -12.42
C VAL A 133 2.38 -13.55 -12.67
N ASN A 134 2.09 -13.10 -13.88
CA ASN A 134 2.08 -11.67 -14.23
C ASN A 134 0.79 -11.03 -13.71
N MET A 135 0.65 -11.00 -12.39
CA MET A 135 -0.54 -10.49 -11.74
C MET A 135 -0.16 -9.69 -10.50
N ASN A 136 -0.65 -8.46 -10.42
CA ASN A 136 -0.51 -7.63 -9.24
C ASN A 136 -1.80 -6.85 -9.00
N ARG A 137 -2.37 -6.92 -7.80
CA ARG A 137 -3.64 -6.31 -7.43
C ARG A 137 -3.50 -4.95 -6.75
N GLY A 138 -2.29 -4.41 -6.67
CA GLY A 138 -2.03 -3.09 -6.14
C GLY A 138 -0.73 -2.98 -5.37
N VAL A 139 -0.51 -1.81 -4.83
CA VAL A 139 0.72 -1.42 -4.13
C VAL A 139 0.40 -0.92 -2.74
N ALA A 140 1.40 -0.90 -1.86
CA ALA A 140 1.30 -0.32 -0.54
C ALA A 140 2.24 0.88 -0.40
N TYR A 141 1.81 1.92 0.31
CA TYR A 141 2.58 3.12 0.58
C TYR A 141 2.97 3.18 2.05
N TRP A 142 4.25 3.39 2.31
CA TRP A 142 4.78 3.64 3.64
C TRP A 142 5.52 4.98 3.69
N ALA A 143 5.40 5.69 4.82
CA ALA A 143 6.14 6.92 5.07
C ALA A 143 6.69 6.96 6.50
N GLY A 144 7.95 7.33 6.63
CA GLY A 144 8.65 7.58 7.87
C GLY A 144 9.35 8.95 7.80
N GLY A 145 8.60 10.03 8.04
CA GLY A 145 9.09 11.40 7.84
C GLY A 145 9.25 11.73 6.36
N SER A 146 10.46 12.11 5.96
CA SER A 146 10.80 12.39 4.54
C SER A 146 10.99 11.13 3.70
N ASP A 147 11.21 9.97 4.33
CA ASP A 147 11.37 8.69 3.64
C ASP A 147 9.98 8.17 3.24
N LYS A 148 9.71 8.14 1.92
CA LYS A 148 8.44 7.73 1.33
C LYS A 148 8.69 6.60 0.35
N ARG A 149 7.99 5.46 0.53
CA ARG A 149 8.23 4.22 -0.22
C ARG A 149 6.95 3.64 -0.78
N ILE A 150 7.06 3.06 -1.96
CA ILE A 150 6.07 2.13 -2.51
C ILE A 150 6.64 0.73 -2.37
N ILE A 151 5.83 -0.16 -1.77
CA ILE A 151 6.15 -1.57 -1.59
C ILE A 151 5.22 -2.37 -2.50
N TYR A 152 5.77 -3.22 -3.34
CA TYR A 152 4.96 -4.06 -4.21
C TYR A 152 5.65 -5.38 -4.54
N THR A 153 4.89 -6.33 -5.06
CA THR A 153 5.37 -7.68 -5.38
C THR A 153 5.43 -7.91 -6.87
N VAL A 154 6.48 -8.59 -7.30
CA VAL A 154 6.67 -9.06 -8.68
C VAL A 154 7.03 -10.55 -8.62
N GLY A 155 6.04 -11.41 -8.85
CA GLY A 155 6.21 -12.83 -8.58
C GLY A 155 6.62 -13.07 -7.11
N PRO A 156 7.70 -13.83 -6.84
CA PRO A 156 8.15 -14.09 -5.49
C PRO A 156 8.94 -12.94 -4.84
N VAL A 157 9.11 -11.82 -5.52
CA VAL A 157 9.99 -10.75 -5.04
C VAL A 157 9.20 -9.57 -4.52
N VAL A 158 9.55 -9.08 -3.33
CA VAL A 158 9.09 -7.79 -2.81
C VAL A 158 10.12 -6.73 -3.13
N PHE A 159 9.71 -5.66 -3.81
CA PHE A 159 10.52 -4.48 -4.09
C PHE A 159 10.08 -3.29 -3.26
N GLU A 160 11.04 -2.43 -2.95
CA GLU A 160 10.77 -1.07 -2.46
C GLU A 160 11.35 -0.03 -3.40
N VAL A 161 10.50 0.92 -3.76
CA VAL A 161 10.82 2.04 -4.65
C VAL A 161 10.56 3.34 -3.92
N ASN A 162 11.46 4.31 -4.07
CA ASN A 162 11.23 5.65 -3.54
C ASN A 162 10.00 6.27 -4.22
N ALA A 163 8.99 6.62 -3.43
CA ALA A 163 7.72 7.08 -3.94
C ALA A 163 7.80 8.40 -4.74
N LEU A 164 8.79 9.25 -4.47
CA LEU A 164 8.95 10.53 -5.13
C LEU A 164 9.71 10.43 -6.45
N THR A 165 10.67 9.51 -6.54
CA THR A 165 11.63 9.47 -7.66
C THR A 165 11.55 8.23 -8.54
N GLY A 166 10.83 7.19 -8.13
CA GLY A 166 10.77 5.92 -8.85
C GLY A 166 12.04 5.07 -8.76
N LYS A 167 13.03 5.49 -7.96
CA LYS A 167 14.30 4.77 -7.84
C LYS A 167 14.18 3.59 -6.87
N LEU A 168 14.75 2.45 -7.25
CA LEU A 168 14.87 1.29 -6.38
C LEU A 168 15.66 1.64 -5.12
N ILE A 169 15.19 1.20 -3.96
CA ILE A 169 15.90 1.36 -2.68
C ILE A 169 16.83 0.18 -2.50
N THR A 170 18.07 0.31 -2.96
CA THR A 170 19.06 -0.79 -3.00
C THR A 170 19.49 -1.29 -1.62
N SER A 171 19.29 -0.48 -0.57
CA SER A 171 19.56 -0.87 0.82
C SER A 171 18.46 -1.75 1.43
N PHE A 172 17.34 -1.94 0.73
CA PHE A 172 16.25 -2.80 1.18
C PHE A 172 16.51 -4.27 0.82
N GLY A 173 16.41 -5.16 1.80
CA GLY A 173 16.66 -6.58 1.62
C GLY A 173 18.05 -6.88 1.06
N LYS A 174 18.10 -7.73 0.05
CA LYS A 174 19.31 -7.99 -0.72
C LYS A 174 19.21 -7.27 -2.06
N ASP A 175 20.07 -6.28 -2.30
CA ASP A 175 20.13 -5.52 -3.56
C ASP A 175 18.78 -4.87 -3.99
N GLY A 176 17.98 -4.40 -3.04
CA GLY A 176 16.72 -3.72 -3.28
C GLY A 176 15.49 -4.62 -3.32
N GLY A 177 15.59 -5.87 -2.87
CA GLY A 177 14.46 -6.76 -2.84
C GLY A 177 14.56 -7.91 -1.84
N ILE A 178 13.43 -8.57 -1.61
CA ILE A 178 13.31 -9.76 -0.77
C ILE A 178 12.79 -10.91 -1.63
N ASP A 179 13.52 -12.00 -1.69
CA ASP A 179 13.05 -13.25 -2.30
C ASP A 179 12.23 -14.04 -1.28
N LEU A 180 10.94 -14.14 -1.53
CA LEU A 180 10.00 -14.81 -0.65
C LEU A 180 10.08 -16.34 -0.73
N THR A 181 10.84 -16.91 -1.65
CA THR A 181 11.09 -18.35 -1.68
C THR A 181 12.13 -18.78 -0.65
N THR A 182 12.87 -17.82 -0.09
CA THR A 182 13.88 -18.08 0.95
C THR A 182 13.25 -18.13 2.34
N GLY A 183 13.89 -18.87 3.26
CA GLY A 183 13.45 -18.96 4.65
C GLY A 183 12.13 -19.73 4.85
N LEU A 184 11.85 -20.69 3.99
CA LEU A 184 10.66 -21.56 4.06
C LEU A 184 11.03 -23.02 4.35
N ASP A 185 12.26 -23.30 4.81
CA ASP A 185 12.78 -24.64 5.15
C ASP A 185 12.63 -25.67 4.02
N ARG A 186 12.66 -25.19 2.78
CA ARG A 186 12.56 -25.94 1.53
C ARG A 186 13.59 -25.44 0.52
N ASP A 187 13.88 -26.26 -0.48
CA ASP A 187 14.68 -25.83 -1.63
C ASP A 187 13.90 -24.73 -2.42
N PRO A 188 14.40 -23.49 -2.46
CA PRO A 188 13.72 -22.38 -3.15
C PRO A 188 13.41 -22.67 -4.61
N LYS A 189 14.17 -23.56 -5.28
CA LYS A 189 13.96 -23.91 -6.68
C LYS A 189 12.68 -24.72 -6.92
N GLN A 190 12.18 -25.38 -5.88
CA GLN A 190 10.98 -26.22 -5.94
C GLN A 190 9.72 -25.44 -5.50
N LEU A 191 9.89 -24.24 -4.95
CA LEU A 191 8.79 -23.47 -4.39
C LEU A 191 8.13 -22.60 -5.44
N PHE A 192 6.81 -22.46 -5.32
CA PHE A 192 6.02 -21.48 -6.04
C PHE A 192 5.41 -20.49 -5.05
N VAL A 193 5.90 -19.27 -5.06
CA VAL A 193 5.41 -18.16 -4.23
C VAL A 193 5.10 -16.98 -5.13
N ALA A 194 3.86 -16.52 -5.12
CA ALA A 194 3.43 -15.39 -5.95
C ALA A 194 2.35 -14.57 -5.23
N PRO A 195 2.70 -13.76 -4.23
CA PRO A 195 1.74 -12.86 -3.61
C PRO A 195 1.25 -11.83 -4.64
N THR A 196 -0.03 -11.85 -4.91
CA THR A 196 -0.68 -10.95 -5.88
C THR A 196 -1.33 -9.75 -5.21
N SER A 197 -1.69 -9.88 -3.93
CA SER A 197 -2.31 -8.79 -3.15
C SER A 197 -1.27 -7.80 -2.63
N PRO A 198 -1.64 -6.52 -2.48
CA PRO A 198 -0.78 -5.55 -1.81
C PRO A 198 -0.38 -6.04 -0.42
N VAL A 199 0.86 -5.75 -0.02
CA VAL A 199 1.31 -6.02 1.35
C VAL A 199 0.51 -5.17 2.34
N MET A 200 0.24 -5.72 3.51
CA MET A 200 -0.41 -4.97 4.59
C MET A 200 0.64 -4.28 5.44
N ILE A 201 0.46 -2.99 5.72
CA ILE A 201 1.40 -2.20 6.53
C ILE A 201 0.81 -1.88 7.89
N TYR A 202 1.60 -2.13 8.94
CA TYR A 202 1.33 -1.67 10.29
C TYR A 202 2.59 -1.09 10.93
N LYS A 203 2.60 0.21 11.18
CA LYS A 203 3.77 0.97 11.67
C LYS A 203 4.97 0.77 10.74
N ASN A 204 6.05 0.20 11.24
CA ASN A 204 7.29 -0.08 10.51
C ASN A 204 7.41 -1.56 10.08
N LEU A 205 6.28 -2.26 10.00
CA LEU A 205 6.22 -3.63 9.53
C LEU A 205 5.31 -3.71 8.32
N PHE A 206 5.66 -4.58 7.39
CA PHE A 206 4.71 -5.07 6.40
C PHE A 206 4.58 -6.59 6.48
N PHE A 207 3.41 -7.06 6.09
CA PHE A 207 3.05 -8.47 6.15
C PHE A 207 2.83 -8.99 4.76
N VAL A 208 3.38 -10.16 4.49
CA VAL A 208 3.20 -10.87 3.22
C VAL A 208 2.60 -12.23 3.51
N SER A 209 1.55 -12.52 2.78
CA SER A 209 0.97 -13.84 2.56
C SER A 209 0.48 -13.88 1.13
N GLY A 210 0.29 -15.02 0.53
CA GLY A 210 -0.16 -15.01 -0.85
C GLY A 210 -0.30 -16.39 -1.48
N LEU A 211 -0.52 -16.36 -2.78
CA LEU A 211 -0.64 -17.57 -3.58
C LEU A 211 0.66 -18.37 -3.50
N VAL A 212 0.52 -19.63 -3.10
CA VAL A 212 1.60 -20.60 -3.03
C VAL A 212 1.18 -21.88 -3.76
N GLY A 213 2.16 -22.66 -4.21
CA GLY A 213 1.93 -23.99 -4.75
C GLY A 213 1.58 -25.00 -3.67
N GLU A 214 1.05 -26.16 -4.06
CA GLU A 214 0.62 -27.22 -3.14
C GLU A 214 1.72 -27.69 -2.17
N ASN A 215 2.98 -27.70 -2.63
CA ASN A 215 4.13 -28.10 -1.81
C ASN A 215 4.89 -26.90 -1.22
N THR A 216 4.27 -25.74 -1.15
CA THR A 216 4.90 -24.52 -0.68
C THR A 216 4.23 -24.02 0.60
N PRO A 217 4.98 -23.84 1.70
CA PRO A 217 4.40 -23.34 2.95
C PRO A 217 3.77 -21.96 2.78
N GLY A 218 2.48 -21.84 3.12
CA GLY A 218 1.69 -20.59 3.00
C GLY A 218 1.82 -19.67 4.21
N HIS A 219 3.00 -19.60 4.84
CA HIS A 219 3.22 -18.84 6.06
C HIS A 219 2.93 -17.34 5.92
N ILE A 220 2.50 -16.73 7.03
CA ILE A 220 2.42 -15.27 7.13
C ILE A 220 3.76 -14.77 7.67
N ARG A 221 4.39 -13.82 6.98
CA ARG A 221 5.69 -13.28 7.37
C ARG A 221 5.62 -11.78 7.54
N ALA A 222 6.26 -11.28 8.58
CA ALA A 222 6.42 -9.85 8.81
C ALA A 222 7.85 -9.42 8.57
N PHE A 223 8.01 -8.31 7.87
CA PHE A 223 9.28 -7.70 7.53
C PHE A 223 9.33 -6.24 7.98
N ASP A 224 10.52 -5.79 8.32
CA ASP A 224 10.78 -4.39 8.62
C ASP A 224 10.75 -3.56 7.33
N THR A 225 9.97 -2.48 7.31
CA THR A 225 9.77 -1.63 6.12
C THR A 225 11.02 -0.87 5.69
N LYS A 226 12.00 -0.66 6.54
CA LYS A 226 13.21 0.07 6.16
C LYS A 226 14.31 -0.83 5.64
N THR A 227 14.43 -2.00 6.26
CA THR A 227 15.58 -2.87 6.04
C THR A 227 15.25 -4.12 5.24
N GLY A 228 13.97 -4.49 5.15
CA GLY A 228 13.56 -5.76 4.57
C GLY A 228 13.89 -6.98 5.42
N ARG A 229 14.40 -6.77 6.66
CA ARG A 229 14.71 -7.89 7.56
C ARG A 229 13.42 -8.55 8.05
N GLN A 230 13.33 -9.88 7.93
CA GLN A 230 12.23 -10.64 8.53
C GLN A 230 12.27 -10.50 10.06
N ARG A 231 11.11 -10.14 10.62
CA ARG A 231 10.95 -9.91 12.07
C ARG A 231 10.33 -11.11 12.76
N TRP A 232 9.38 -11.76 12.09
CA TRP A 232 8.77 -13.01 12.54
C TRP A 232 8.09 -13.74 11.38
N ILE A 233 7.78 -15.01 11.63
CA ILE A 233 7.02 -15.89 10.76
C ILE A 233 5.91 -16.54 11.59
N PHE A 234 4.74 -16.65 11.03
CA PHE A 234 3.64 -17.44 11.57
C PHE A 234 3.43 -18.64 10.67
N HIS A 235 3.66 -19.83 11.20
CA HIS A 235 3.46 -21.07 10.49
C HIS A 235 1.97 -21.39 10.47
N ILE A 236 1.34 -21.43 9.29
CA ILE A 236 -0.08 -21.79 9.14
C ILE A 236 -0.28 -23.27 9.54
N MET A 237 0.66 -24.13 9.17
CA MET A 237 0.79 -25.45 9.72
C MET A 237 1.78 -25.39 10.89
N PRO A 238 1.33 -25.58 12.14
CA PRO A 238 2.21 -25.45 13.31
C PRO A 238 3.37 -26.44 13.28
N TYR A 239 4.54 -25.96 13.69
CA TYR A 239 5.73 -26.80 13.87
C TYR A 239 5.75 -27.43 15.28
N PRO A 240 6.56 -28.48 15.51
CA PRO A 240 6.70 -29.07 16.83
C PRO A 240 6.99 -28.05 17.92
N GLY A 241 6.18 -28.05 18.97
CA GLY A 241 6.28 -27.10 20.09
C GLY A 241 5.52 -25.78 19.91
N GLU A 242 4.89 -25.54 18.75
CA GLU A 242 4.03 -24.38 18.54
C GLU A 242 2.57 -24.67 18.96
N PRO A 243 1.81 -23.65 19.37
CA PRO A 243 0.40 -23.80 19.70
C PRO A 243 -0.39 -24.41 18.53
N GLY A 244 -1.18 -25.42 18.81
CA GLY A 244 -1.99 -26.11 17.82
C GLY A 244 -1.31 -27.29 17.11
N TYR A 245 -0.01 -27.51 17.31
CA TYR A 245 0.70 -28.65 16.71
C TYR A 245 0.07 -30.01 17.09
N GLU A 246 -0.24 -30.19 18.36
CA GLU A 246 -0.79 -31.45 18.87
C GLU A 246 -2.26 -31.70 18.47
N SER A 247 -2.92 -30.71 17.85
CA SER A 247 -4.27 -30.88 17.31
C SER A 247 -4.32 -31.59 15.95
N TRP A 248 -3.16 -31.86 15.36
CA TRP A 248 -3.04 -32.55 14.08
C TRP A 248 -2.72 -34.01 14.29
N ASP A 249 -3.54 -34.91 13.71
CA ASP A 249 -3.33 -36.36 13.76
C ASP A 249 -2.01 -36.77 13.09
N ASP A 250 -1.62 -36.03 12.02
CA ASP A 250 -0.37 -36.22 11.33
C ASP A 250 0.70 -35.26 11.82
N THR A 251 1.52 -35.74 12.75
CA THR A 251 2.64 -34.96 13.32
C THR A 251 3.74 -34.62 12.32
N THR A 252 3.67 -35.06 11.06
CA THR A 252 4.61 -34.75 9.98
C THR A 252 4.01 -33.84 8.91
N ALA A 253 2.75 -33.42 9.05
CA ALA A 253 2.03 -32.61 8.07
C ALA A 253 2.79 -31.33 7.71
N TYR A 254 3.43 -30.65 8.68
CA TYR A 254 4.23 -29.44 8.46
C TYR A 254 5.39 -29.63 7.48
N LYS A 255 5.84 -30.86 7.23
CA LYS A 255 6.91 -31.17 6.27
C LYS A 255 6.41 -31.25 4.83
N ARG A 256 5.10 -31.38 4.62
CA ARG A 256 4.51 -31.61 3.29
C ARG A 256 3.76 -30.40 2.74
N MET A 257 3.37 -29.48 3.60
CA MET A 257 2.61 -28.27 3.26
C MET A 257 3.51 -27.06 3.18
#